data_1175d4981aad454795846d4091216039
#
_entry.id   1175d4981aad454795846d4091216039
#
_cell.length_a   1.000
_cell.length_b   1.000
_cell.length_c   1.000
_cell.angle_alpha   90.00
_cell.angle_beta   90.00
_cell.angle_gamma   90.00
#
_symmetry.space_group_name_H-M   'P 1'
#
loop_
_entity.id
_entity.type
_entity.pdbx_description
1 polymer ?
#
loop_
_entity_poly.entity_id
_entity_poly.type
_entity_poly.pdbx_seq_one_letter_code
_entity_poly.pdbx_strand_id
1 'polypeptide(L)'
;MIKNISIVSLSSGILGEDFIKFERDIGLKRLEEMGVRVKFMPNSLRGVEYLKEHPEKRAEDLLEALCDSETDMILCAIGGDDTYRLAPYLFENDALKNAVRNKIFLGFSDTTLNHFMLHKVGMNTFYGQAFLPDICELSCDMLPYTQKYFRELIKTETIKQITPSDTWYESRENFDEGQVGVPLKE
;
A
#
# COMPACT_ATOMS: atom_id res chain seq x y z
N MET A 1 10.69 8.45 -12.32
CA MET A 1 9.27 8.11 -12.67
C MET A 1 9.05 6.65 -12.34
N ILE A 2 8.13 6.37 -11.44
CA ILE A 2 7.77 5.03 -10.97
C ILE A 2 7.08 4.24 -12.08
N LYS A 3 7.55 3.04 -12.33
CA LYS A 3 7.01 2.12 -13.33
C LYS A 3 6.56 0.78 -12.74
N ASN A 4 7.13 0.41 -11.60
CA ASN A 4 6.89 -0.88 -10.98
C ASN A 4 6.54 -0.68 -9.50
N ILE A 5 5.37 -1.16 -9.11
CA ILE A 5 4.90 -1.13 -7.73
C ILE A 5 4.79 -2.55 -7.21
N SER A 6 5.44 -2.83 -6.07
CA SER A 6 5.24 -4.05 -5.29
C SER A 6 4.23 -3.80 -4.19
N ILE A 7 3.16 -4.58 -4.16
CA ILE A 7 2.12 -4.49 -3.13
C ILE A 7 2.41 -5.51 -2.03
N VAL A 8 2.38 -5.03 -0.78
CA VAL A 8 2.67 -5.80 0.43
C VAL A 8 1.50 -5.72 1.42
N SER A 9 1.15 -6.84 2.05
CA SER A 9 0.20 -6.90 3.16
C SER A 9 0.96 -7.03 4.49
N LEU A 10 1.37 -5.89 5.06
CA LEU A 10 2.21 -5.86 6.27
C LEU A 10 1.42 -5.88 7.58
N SER A 11 0.10 -5.72 7.52
CA SER A 11 -0.82 -5.77 8.64
C SER A 11 -1.99 -6.71 8.31
N SER A 12 -3.18 -6.19 7.97
CA SER A 12 -4.29 -7.04 7.57
C SER A 12 -4.03 -7.79 6.27
N GLY A 13 -4.40 -9.07 6.23
CA GLY A 13 -4.34 -9.92 5.03
C GLY A 13 -5.58 -9.84 4.13
N ILE A 14 -6.49 -8.89 4.37
CA ILE A 14 -7.79 -8.81 3.69
C ILE A 14 -7.67 -8.75 2.16
N LEU A 15 -6.55 -8.23 1.64
CA LEU A 15 -6.27 -8.20 0.21
C LEU A 15 -6.32 -9.59 -0.44
N GLY A 16 -6.04 -10.65 0.31
CA GLY A 16 -6.04 -12.03 -0.16
C GLY A 16 -7.41 -12.71 -0.17
N GLU A 17 -8.44 -12.09 0.40
CA GLU A 17 -9.76 -12.68 0.49
C GLU A 17 -10.51 -12.63 -0.86
N ASP A 18 -11.32 -13.65 -1.12
CA ASP A 18 -12.06 -13.77 -2.39
C ASP A 18 -13.08 -12.64 -2.57
N PHE A 19 -13.72 -12.22 -1.50
CA PHE A 19 -14.74 -11.17 -1.54
C PHE A 19 -14.17 -9.77 -1.87
N ILE A 20 -12.85 -9.56 -1.78
CA ILE A 20 -12.14 -8.32 -2.16
C ILE A 20 -11.64 -8.36 -3.62
N LYS A 21 -11.83 -9.48 -4.33
CA LYS A 21 -11.25 -9.65 -5.65
C LYS A 21 -11.66 -8.54 -6.63
N PHE A 22 -12.93 -8.13 -6.63
CA PHE A 22 -13.42 -7.08 -7.52
C PHE A 22 -12.75 -5.71 -7.23
N GLU A 23 -12.49 -5.38 -5.96
CA GLU A 23 -11.74 -4.18 -5.57
C GLU A 23 -10.30 -4.23 -6.09
N ARG A 24 -9.62 -5.39 -5.92
CA ARG A 24 -8.27 -5.57 -6.49
C ARG A 24 -8.25 -5.34 -7.99
N ASP A 25 -9.23 -5.87 -8.72
CA ASP A 25 -9.32 -5.74 -10.17
C ASP A 25 -9.51 -4.27 -10.59
N ILE A 26 -10.29 -3.48 -9.82
CA ILE A 26 -10.42 -2.03 -10.00
C ILE A 26 -9.08 -1.33 -9.81
N GLY A 27 -8.40 -1.60 -8.70
CA GLY A 27 -7.10 -0.97 -8.40
C GLY A 27 -6.03 -1.31 -9.42
N LEU A 28 -5.94 -2.59 -9.84
CA LEU A 28 -5.02 -3.03 -10.89
C LEU A 28 -5.25 -2.27 -12.19
N LYS A 29 -6.50 -2.21 -12.67
CA LYS A 29 -6.85 -1.49 -13.88
C LYS A 29 -6.42 -0.03 -13.82
N ARG A 30 -6.67 0.67 -12.71
CA ARG A 30 -6.27 2.08 -12.53
C ARG A 30 -4.76 2.28 -12.58
N LEU A 31 -3.99 1.39 -11.96
CA LEU A 31 -2.53 1.46 -12.00
C LEU A 31 -1.99 1.17 -13.41
N GLU A 32 -2.57 0.21 -14.13
CA GLU A 32 -2.24 -0.07 -15.53
C GLU A 32 -2.53 1.14 -16.44
N GLU A 33 -3.68 1.80 -16.26
CA GLU A 33 -4.06 3.03 -16.98
C GLU A 33 -3.10 4.21 -16.67
N MET A 34 -2.43 4.18 -15.50
CA MET A 34 -1.37 5.13 -15.17
C MET A 34 0.00 4.72 -15.74
N GLY A 35 0.08 3.60 -16.45
CA GLY A 35 1.32 3.08 -17.02
C GLY A 35 2.23 2.38 -16.01
N VAL A 36 1.67 1.92 -14.90
CA VAL A 36 2.39 1.25 -13.80
C VAL A 36 2.16 -0.27 -13.88
N ARG A 37 3.24 -1.03 -13.75
CA ARG A 37 3.18 -2.49 -13.56
C ARG A 37 3.08 -2.81 -12.08
N VAL A 38 2.25 -3.77 -11.74
CA VAL A 38 1.99 -4.19 -10.35
C VAL A 38 2.47 -5.61 -10.14
N LYS A 39 3.19 -5.82 -9.04
CA LYS A 39 3.56 -7.14 -8.52
C LYS A 39 2.97 -7.27 -7.12
N PHE A 40 2.14 -8.26 -6.89
CA PHE A 40 1.81 -8.67 -5.53
C PHE A 40 2.96 -9.51 -4.97
N MET A 41 3.43 -9.18 -3.78
CA MET A 41 4.46 -9.99 -3.13
C MET A 41 3.91 -11.38 -2.78
N PRO A 42 4.75 -12.42 -2.69
CA PRO A 42 4.30 -13.82 -2.65
C PRO A 42 3.27 -14.16 -1.58
N ASN A 43 3.36 -13.51 -0.42
CA ASN A 43 2.45 -13.78 0.69
C ASN A 43 1.29 -12.77 0.77
N SER A 44 1.33 -11.66 0.04
CA SER A 44 0.36 -10.56 0.20
C SER A 44 -1.10 -10.94 -0.11
N LEU A 45 -1.32 -12.05 -0.83
CA LEU A 45 -2.65 -12.59 -1.17
C LEU A 45 -3.02 -13.88 -0.42
N ARG A 46 -2.36 -14.16 0.72
CA ARG A 46 -2.60 -15.41 1.47
C ARG A 46 -3.79 -15.37 2.43
N GLY A 47 -4.48 -14.22 2.53
CA GLY A 47 -5.67 -14.05 3.37
C GLY A 47 -5.36 -13.67 4.82
N VAL A 48 -6.42 -13.28 5.53
CA VAL A 48 -6.35 -12.73 6.90
C VAL A 48 -5.79 -13.75 7.88
N GLU A 49 -6.35 -14.96 7.89
CA GLU A 49 -5.97 -16.00 8.86
C GLU A 49 -4.48 -16.37 8.73
N TYR A 50 -4.04 -16.66 7.51
CA TYR A 50 -2.65 -17.03 7.25
C TYR A 50 -1.68 -15.93 7.67
N LEU A 51 -1.91 -14.68 7.25
CA LEU A 51 -0.98 -13.59 7.54
C LEU A 51 -0.99 -13.19 9.02
N LYS A 52 -2.09 -13.39 9.73
CA LYS A 52 -2.16 -13.21 11.19
C LYS A 52 -1.30 -14.24 11.93
N GLU A 53 -1.27 -15.48 11.46
CA GLU A 53 -0.46 -16.54 12.06
C GLU A 53 1.02 -16.48 11.67
N HIS A 54 1.33 -15.87 10.52
CA HIS A 54 2.67 -15.84 9.91
C HIS A 54 3.24 -14.41 9.74
N PRO A 55 3.52 -13.68 10.84
CA PRO A 55 4.14 -12.35 10.73
C PRO A 55 5.52 -12.38 10.06
N GLU A 56 6.26 -13.50 10.15
CA GLU A 56 7.51 -13.70 9.42
C GLU A 56 7.34 -13.61 7.91
N LYS A 57 6.23 -14.09 7.36
CA LYS A 57 5.95 -14.06 5.92
C LYS A 57 5.66 -12.64 5.42
N ARG A 58 5.05 -11.82 6.26
CA ARG A 58 4.87 -10.39 5.97
C ARG A 58 6.21 -9.65 5.96
N ALA A 59 7.10 -9.98 6.90
CA ALA A 59 8.45 -9.43 6.96
C ALA A 59 9.30 -9.88 5.75
N GLU A 60 9.22 -11.15 5.34
CA GLU A 60 9.86 -11.67 4.13
C GLU A 60 9.45 -10.88 2.90
N ASP A 61 8.15 -10.63 2.69
CA ASP A 61 7.62 -9.85 1.56
C ASP A 61 8.21 -8.42 1.54
N LEU A 62 8.31 -7.76 2.70
CA LEU A 62 8.90 -6.42 2.77
C LEU A 62 10.39 -6.46 2.41
N LEU A 63 11.14 -7.40 2.97
CA LEU A 63 12.58 -7.54 2.70
C LEU A 63 12.84 -7.88 1.22
N GLU A 64 12.04 -8.79 0.64
CA GLU A 64 12.13 -9.12 -0.78
C GLU A 64 11.83 -7.90 -1.66
N ALA A 65 10.73 -7.18 -1.39
CA ALA A 65 10.37 -5.97 -2.14
C ALA A 65 11.45 -4.88 -2.05
N LEU A 66 12.09 -4.72 -0.89
CA LEU A 66 13.22 -3.80 -0.72
C LEU A 66 14.45 -4.21 -1.54
N CYS A 67 14.72 -5.51 -1.64
CA CYS A 67 15.88 -6.04 -2.39
C CYS A 67 15.63 -6.17 -3.88
N ASP A 68 14.37 -6.25 -4.33
CA ASP A 68 14.02 -6.44 -5.74
C ASP A 68 14.41 -5.22 -6.58
N SER A 69 15.39 -5.37 -7.46
CA SER A 69 15.92 -4.29 -8.30
C SER A 69 14.90 -3.71 -9.28
N GLU A 70 13.83 -4.44 -9.59
CA GLU A 70 12.77 -3.97 -10.48
C GLU A 70 11.69 -3.16 -9.75
N THR A 71 11.60 -3.24 -8.43
CA THR A 71 10.63 -2.49 -7.63
C THR A 71 11.08 -1.04 -7.46
N ASP A 72 10.28 -0.09 -7.91
CA ASP A 72 10.48 1.35 -7.70
C ASP A 72 9.78 1.83 -6.41
N MET A 73 8.56 1.34 -6.18
CA MET A 73 7.72 1.70 -5.04
C MET A 73 7.16 0.46 -4.35
N ILE A 74 7.13 0.50 -3.03
CA ILE A 74 6.42 -0.47 -2.17
C ILE A 74 5.16 0.22 -1.67
N LEU A 75 4.00 -0.36 -2.00
CA LEU A 75 2.69 0.16 -1.60
C LEU A 75 2.04 -0.82 -0.63
N CYS A 76 1.67 -0.34 0.56
CA CYS A 76 0.91 -1.14 1.52
C CYS A 76 -0.49 -1.42 0.99
N ALA A 77 -0.96 -2.65 1.16
CA ALA A 77 -2.30 -3.07 0.76
C ALA A 77 -3.37 -2.31 1.55
N ILE A 78 -3.23 -2.31 2.86
CA ILE A 78 -4.12 -1.66 3.84
C ILE A 78 -3.41 -1.63 5.21
N GLY A 79 -3.98 -0.91 6.16
CA GLY A 79 -3.61 -0.99 7.57
C GLY A 79 -4.11 -2.26 8.27
N GLY A 80 -4.35 -2.17 9.56
CA GLY A 80 -4.79 -3.25 10.45
C GLY A 80 -4.47 -2.92 11.90
N ASP A 81 -3.92 -3.89 12.66
CA ASP A 81 -3.71 -3.73 14.10
C ASP A 81 -2.45 -4.42 14.67
N ASP A 82 -1.68 -5.14 13.85
CA ASP A 82 -0.63 -6.02 14.38
C ASP A 82 0.71 -6.00 13.61
N THR A 83 0.96 -4.97 12.80
CA THR A 83 2.21 -4.85 12.03
C THR A 83 3.46 -4.77 12.92
N TYR A 84 3.31 -4.40 14.21
CA TYR A 84 4.40 -4.40 15.18
C TYR A 84 5.07 -5.78 15.33
N ARG A 85 4.34 -6.87 15.04
CA ARG A 85 4.82 -8.25 15.11
C ARG A 85 5.93 -8.56 14.09
N LEU A 86 6.11 -7.70 13.10
CA LEU A 86 7.19 -7.83 12.11
C LEU A 86 8.56 -7.44 12.68
N ALA A 87 8.58 -6.61 13.73
CA ALA A 87 9.82 -6.04 14.26
C ALA A 87 10.90 -7.09 14.62
N PRO A 88 10.59 -8.23 15.29
CA PRO A 88 11.62 -9.24 15.57
C PRO A 88 12.33 -9.73 14.30
N TYR A 89 11.58 -10.02 13.24
CA TYR A 89 12.11 -10.56 11.98
C TYR A 89 12.85 -9.51 11.15
N LEU A 90 12.40 -8.26 11.19
CA LEU A 90 13.01 -7.17 10.43
C LEU A 90 14.33 -6.68 11.05
N PHE A 91 14.46 -6.78 12.37
CA PHE A 91 15.68 -6.35 13.07
C PHE A 91 16.66 -7.48 13.40
N GLU A 92 16.27 -8.74 13.20
CA GLU A 92 17.17 -9.86 13.35
C GLU A 92 18.33 -9.76 12.34
N ASN A 93 19.56 -9.93 12.82
CA ASN A 93 20.79 -9.89 12.01
C ASN A 93 20.89 -8.65 11.09
N ASP A 94 20.36 -7.51 11.52
CA ASP A 94 20.31 -6.28 10.71
C ASP A 94 19.55 -6.44 9.36
N ALA A 95 18.62 -7.38 9.25
CA ALA A 95 17.96 -7.76 7.99
C ALA A 95 17.37 -6.53 7.26
N LEU A 96 16.56 -5.71 7.95
CA LEU A 96 15.97 -4.51 7.37
C LEU A 96 17.02 -3.50 6.90
N LYS A 97 18.05 -3.25 7.74
CA LYS A 97 19.16 -2.33 7.41
C LYS A 97 19.91 -2.78 6.17
N ASN A 98 20.12 -4.08 6.03
CA ASN A 98 20.83 -4.66 4.89
C ASN A 98 19.95 -4.67 3.62
N ALA A 99 18.62 -4.72 3.75
CA ALA A 99 17.68 -4.72 2.63
C ALA A 99 17.37 -3.33 2.08
N VAL A 100 17.42 -2.28 2.91
CA VAL A 100 17.03 -0.91 2.52
C VAL A 100 17.80 -0.43 1.30
N ARG A 101 17.07 0.09 0.32
CA ARG A 101 17.55 0.70 -0.92
C ARG A 101 16.81 2.02 -1.14
N ASN A 102 17.25 2.78 -2.14
CA ASN A 102 16.57 4.01 -2.53
C ASN A 102 15.26 3.70 -3.29
N LYS A 103 14.22 3.39 -2.52
CA LYS A 103 12.87 3.09 -2.99
C LYS A 103 11.86 3.98 -2.28
N ILE A 104 10.67 4.10 -2.86
CA ILE A 104 9.54 4.74 -2.21
C ILE A 104 8.76 3.68 -1.42
N PHE A 105 8.43 3.99 -0.17
CA PHE A 105 7.49 3.23 0.64
C PHE A 105 6.30 4.12 0.95
N LEU A 106 5.09 3.63 0.69
CA LEU A 106 3.83 4.35 0.84
C LEU A 106 2.81 3.50 1.61
N GLY A 107 2.18 4.10 2.62
CA GLY A 107 1.15 3.48 3.44
C GLY A 107 0.71 4.40 4.57
N PHE A 108 -0.27 3.98 5.37
CA PHE A 108 -0.76 4.73 6.53
C PHE A 108 -1.46 3.81 7.56
N SER A 109 -2.07 4.39 8.59
CA SER A 109 -2.78 3.67 9.65
C SER A 109 -1.83 2.76 10.44
N ASP A 110 -2.11 1.50 10.67
CA ASP A 110 -1.24 0.58 11.41
C ASP A 110 0.16 0.48 10.79
N THR A 111 0.29 0.56 9.45
CA THR A 111 1.60 0.56 8.79
C THR A 111 2.48 1.77 9.14
N THR A 112 2.00 2.72 9.95
CA THR A 112 2.83 3.78 10.55
C THR A 112 4.05 3.21 11.28
N LEU A 113 3.91 2.05 11.92
CA LEU A 113 5.04 1.40 12.57
C LEU A 113 6.11 0.96 11.59
N ASN A 114 5.72 0.55 10.38
CA ASN A 114 6.70 0.23 9.33
C ASN A 114 7.47 1.48 8.88
N HIS A 115 6.82 2.66 8.82
CA HIS A 115 7.53 3.92 8.57
C HIS A 115 8.58 4.21 9.64
N PHE A 116 8.26 4.00 10.93
CA PHE A 116 9.24 4.17 12.01
C PHE A 116 10.39 3.15 11.93
N MET A 117 10.09 1.89 11.59
CA MET A 117 11.12 0.86 11.41
C MET A 117 12.06 1.22 10.26
N LEU A 118 11.53 1.66 9.12
CA LEU A 118 12.30 2.08 7.95
C LEU A 118 13.10 3.35 8.23
N HIS A 119 12.50 4.33 8.91
CA HIS A 119 13.20 5.55 9.32
C HIS A 119 14.37 5.27 10.27
N LYS A 120 14.20 4.33 11.21
CA LYS A 120 15.27 3.90 12.14
C LYS A 120 16.52 3.38 11.41
N VAL A 121 16.37 2.81 10.22
CA VAL A 121 17.47 2.33 9.38
C VAL A 121 17.86 3.29 8.27
N GLY A 122 17.38 4.53 8.32
CA GLY A 122 17.78 5.65 7.45
C GLY A 122 16.99 5.78 6.15
N MET A 123 15.86 5.11 6.00
CA MET A 123 15.00 5.24 4.81
C MET A 123 13.95 6.34 5.00
N ASN A 124 13.84 7.24 4.03
CA ASN A 124 12.73 8.18 3.95
C ASN A 124 11.51 7.49 3.33
N THR A 125 10.32 7.80 3.85
CA THR A 125 9.06 7.20 3.42
C THR A 125 7.99 8.26 3.24
N PHE A 126 6.93 7.94 2.50
CA PHE A 126 5.78 8.81 2.32
C PHE A 126 4.59 8.25 3.11
N TYR A 127 4.06 9.04 4.03
CA TYR A 127 2.86 8.69 4.78
C TYR A 127 1.63 9.17 4.01
N GLY A 128 0.72 8.26 3.69
CA GLY A 128 -0.48 8.64 2.93
C GLY A 128 -1.25 7.44 2.39
N GLN A 129 -1.42 7.33 1.09
CA GLN A 129 -2.31 6.37 0.45
C GLN A 129 -1.90 4.90 0.69
N ALA A 130 -2.91 4.01 0.59
CA ALA A 130 -2.73 2.56 0.50
C ALA A 130 -3.55 1.99 -0.68
N PHE A 131 -3.32 0.74 -1.03
CA PHE A 131 -3.91 0.17 -2.24
C PHE A 131 -5.44 0.05 -2.15
N LEU A 132 -5.97 -0.65 -1.13
CA LEU A 132 -7.43 -0.88 -1.02
C LEU A 132 -8.23 0.39 -0.72
N PRO A 133 -7.91 1.20 0.30
CA PRO A 133 -8.77 2.32 0.65
C PRO A 133 -8.72 3.49 -0.34
N ASP A 134 -7.64 3.60 -1.12
CA ASP A 134 -7.41 4.77 -1.97
C ASP A 134 -7.41 4.44 -3.46
N ILE A 135 -6.61 3.45 -3.87
CA ILE A 135 -6.49 3.11 -5.29
C ILE A 135 -7.70 2.30 -5.76
N CYS A 136 -8.23 1.44 -4.88
CA CYS A 136 -9.40 0.59 -5.17
C CYS A 136 -10.74 1.26 -4.81
N GLU A 137 -10.78 2.58 -4.52
CA GLU A 137 -12.02 3.29 -4.24
C GLU A 137 -13.16 2.89 -5.21
N LEU A 138 -14.34 2.54 -4.67
CA LEU A 138 -15.45 1.97 -5.46
C LEU A 138 -16.17 2.96 -6.37
N SER A 139 -15.96 4.28 -6.20
CA SER A 139 -16.48 5.29 -7.14
C SER A 139 -15.97 5.04 -8.56
N CYS A 140 -16.52 5.71 -9.54
CA CYS A 140 -16.11 5.57 -10.95
C CYS A 140 -14.60 5.79 -11.15
N ASP A 141 -13.96 6.62 -10.31
CA ASP A 141 -12.53 6.88 -10.31
C ASP A 141 -12.02 7.04 -8.86
N MET A 142 -10.71 7.16 -8.68
CA MET A 142 -10.12 7.58 -7.42
C MET A 142 -10.63 8.97 -7.03
N LEU A 143 -10.72 9.23 -5.73
CA LEU A 143 -11.06 10.58 -5.27
C LEU A 143 -10.07 11.61 -5.85
N PRO A 144 -10.53 12.75 -6.35
CA PRO A 144 -9.69 13.69 -7.12
C PRO A 144 -8.43 14.15 -6.37
N TYR A 145 -8.56 14.39 -5.07
CA TYR A 145 -7.42 14.80 -4.24
C TYR A 145 -6.39 13.68 -4.08
N THR A 146 -6.84 12.45 -3.84
CA THR A 146 -5.99 11.25 -3.77
C THR A 146 -5.27 11.02 -5.11
N GLN A 147 -6.01 11.06 -6.20
CA GLN A 147 -5.49 10.86 -7.55
C GLN A 147 -4.41 11.89 -7.92
N LYS A 148 -4.63 13.17 -7.58
CA LYS A 148 -3.68 14.26 -7.83
C LYS A 148 -2.31 13.94 -7.21
N TYR A 149 -2.26 13.66 -5.92
CA TYR A 149 -0.98 13.45 -5.22
C TYR A 149 -0.36 12.10 -5.54
N PHE A 150 -1.16 11.06 -5.76
CA PHE A 150 -0.64 9.77 -6.18
C PHE A 150 0.02 9.85 -7.57
N ARG A 151 -0.63 10.52 -8.54
CA ARG A 151 -0.04 10.77 -9.87
C ARG A 151 1.21 11.65 -9.81
N GLU A 152 1.24 12.66 -8.94
CA GLU A 152 2.44 13.48 -8.73
C GLU A 152 3.59 12.60 -8.22
N LEU A 153 3.35 11.76 -7.20
CA LEU A 153 4.36 10.87 -6.63
C LEU A 153 4.89 9.87 -7.68
N ILE A 154 4.01 9.24 -8.46
CA ILE A 154 4.41 8.33 -9.55
C ILE A 154 5.30 9.05 -10.56
N LYS A 155 4.94 10.27 -10.94
CA LYS A 155 5.64 11.02 -12.01
C LYS A 155 6.97 11.59 -11.56
N THR A 156 7.06 12.09 -10.33
CA THR A 156 8.18 12.92 -9.86
C THR A 156 9.00 12.28 -8.73
N GLU A 157 8.52 11.16 -8.17
CA GLU A 157 9.13 10.45 -7.02
C GLU A 157 9.20 11.31 -5.75
N THR A 158 8.46 12.41 -5.74
CA THR A 158 8.40 13.34 -4.60
C THR A 158 7.08 14.10 -4.61
N ILE A 159 6.75 14.73 -3.50
CA ILE A 159 5.63 15.67 -3.36
C ILE A 159 6.21 16.96 -2.79
N LYS A 160 6.14 18.05 -3.57
CA LYS A 160 6.73 19.33 -3.16
C LYS A 160 5.91 20.04 -2.09
N GLN A 161 4.60 19.97 -2.20
CA GLN A 161 3.67 20.63 -1.28
C GLN A 161 2.32 19.94 -1.30
N ILE A 162 1.79 19.67 -0.12
CA ILE A 162 0.42 19.22 0.07
C ILE A 162 -0.41 20.44 0.48
N THR A 163 -1.46 20.73 -0.29
CA THR A 163 -2.43 21.80 0.02
C THR A 163 -3.70 21.20 0.62
N PRO A 164 -4.46 21.92 1.43
CA PRO A 164 -5.76 21.44 1.90
C PRO A 164 -6.69 21.08 0.73
N SER A 165 -7.59 20.12 0.95
CA SER A 165 -8.69 19.84 0.04
C SER A 165 -9.84 20.81 0.31
N ASP A 166 -10.47 21.30 -0.76
CA ASP A 166 -11.67 22.11 -0.65
C ASP A 166 -12.94 21.24 -0.48
N THR A 167 -12.82 19.94 -0.71
CA THR A 167 -13.89 18.96 -0.62
C THR A 167 -13.52 17.84 0.34
N TRP A 168 -14.48 17.39 1.11
CA TRP A 168 -14.40 16.16 1.89
C TRP A 168 -15.60 15.26 1.54
N TYR A 169 -15.48 13.97 1.84
CA TYR A 169 -16.48 12.97 1.51
C TYR A 169 -16.95 12.23 2.76
N GLU A 170 -18.24 11.93 2.83
CA GLU A 170 -18.75 11.02 3.85
C GLU A 170 -18.17 9.61 3.63
N SER A 171 -17.82 8.92 4.73
CA SER A 171 -17.32 7.55 4.64
C SER A 171 -18.40 6.63 4.05
N ARG A 172 -17.97 5.69 3.20
CA ARG A 172 -18.82 4.63 2.68
C ARG A 172 -19.24 3.69 3.81
N GLU A 173 -20.52 3.37 3.90
CA GLU A 173 -21.06 2.45 4.91
C GLU A 173 -20.98 0.98 4.47
N ASN A 174 -20.93 0.75 3.15
CA ASN A 174 -20.93 -0.58 2.56
C ASN A 174 -19.89 -0.66 1.44
N PHE A 175 -19.17 -1.78 1.38
CA PHE A 175 -18.08 -2.05 0.43
C PHE A 175 -18.37 -3.29 -0.42
N ASP A 176 -19.64 -3.66 -0.62
CA ASP A 176 -19.99 -4.76 -1.52
C ASP A 176 -19.91 -4.36 -3.01
N GLU A 177 -19.92 -5.38 -3.88
CA GLU A 177 -19.80 -5.19 -5.32
C GLU A 177 -20.91 -4.28 -5.91
N GLY A 178 -22.08 -4.21 -5.25
CA GLY A 178 -23.17 -3.30 -5.64
C GLY A 178 -22.84 -1.82 -5.49
N GLN A 179 -21.75 -1.49 -4.80
CA GLN A 179 -21.27 -0.12 -4.62
C GLN A 179 -20.31 0.35 -5.73
N VAL A 180 -19.93 -0.54 -6.64
CA VAL A 180 -19.05 -0.18 -7.76
C VAL A 180 -19.72 0.86 -8.65
N GLY A 181 -19.05 1.99 -8.86
CA GLY A 181 -19.54 3.13 -9.62
C GLY A 181 -20.45 4.09 -8.83
N VAL A 182 -20.76 3.78 -7.57
CA VAL A 182 -21.54 4.68 -6.70
C VAL A 182 -20.62 5.73 -6.10
N PRO A 183 -20.82 7.04 -6.39
CA PRO A 183 -19.97 8.08 -5.84
C PRO A 183 -20.15 8.23 -4.33
N LEU A 184 -19.09 8.66 -3.65
CA LEU A 184 -19.19 9.14 -2.27
C LEU A 184 -19.97 10.46 -2.24
N LYS A 185 -20.63 10.70 -1.13
CA LYS A 185 -21.31 11.96 -0.83
C LYS A 185 -20.31 13.03 -0.42
N GLU A 186 -20.42 14.21 -1.04
CA GLU A 186 -19.72 15.44 -0.64
C GLU A 186 -20.43 16.15 0.53
#